data_ce577eb3147315970e765b48ce95be48
#
_entry.id   ce577eb3147315970e765b48ce95be48
#
_cell.length_a   1.000
_cell.length_b   1.000
_cell.length_c   1.000
_cell.angle_alpha   90.00
_cell.angle_beta   90.00
_cell.angle_gamma   90.00
#
_symmetry.space_group_name_H-M   'P 1'
#
loop_
_entity.id
_entity.type
_entity.pdbx_description
1 polymer ?
#
loop_
_entity_poly.entity_id
_entity_poly.type
_entity_poly.pdbx_seq_one_letter_code
_entity_poly.pdbx_strand_id
1 'polypeptide(L)'
;MAERRVFLDTSGIFAWINARDPHHRAMMGLPRIPGIRLIVTDYIIDEAVTLFIARGIPHRRDDLLSLVRHSRIVSLEWVGEAVFWQAWDWLKRFDDQPFSFTDCTSFAVMKNLRIVEAATNDAHFRVAGYFPLLTVPDP
;
A
#
# COMPACT_ATOMS: atom_id res chain seq x y z
N MET A 1 16.94 4.68 -17.16
CA MET A 1 16.10 3.52 -16.85
C MET A 1 14.68 3.97 -16.55
N ALA A 2 13.69 3.29 -17.09
CA ALA A 2 12.29 3.65 -16.87
C ALA A 2 11.91 3.46 -15.39
N GLU A 3 11.12 4.38 -14.87
CA GLU A 3 10.55 4.31 -13.52
C GLU A 3 9.46 3.25 -13.49
N ARG A 4 9.49 2.39 -12.46
CA ARG A 4 8.41 1.44 -12.17
C ARG A 4 7.75 1.86 -10.87
N ARG A 5 6.48 2.23 -10.94
CA ARG A 5 5.72 2.66 -9.78
C ARG A 5 4.83 1.54 -9.28
N VAL A 6 4.92 1.29 -7.98
CA VAL A 6 4.14 0.27 -7.28
C VAL A 6 3.48 0.95 -6.08
N PHE A 7 2.20 0.70 -5.88
CA PHE A 7 1.46 1.21 -4.73
C PHE A 7 1.82 0.40 -3.49
N LEU A 8 2.14 1.07 -2.40
CA LEU A 8 2.50 0.41 -1.13
C LEU A 8 1.30 0.40 -0.20
N ASP A 9 0.69 -0.76 -0.05
CA ASP A 9 -0.43 -0.99 0.86
C ASP A 9 0.05 -1.32 2.27
N THR A 10 -0.86 -1.28 3.23
CA THR A 10 -0.58 -1.59 4.64
C THR A 10 0.08 -2.95 4.82
N SER A 11 -0.42 -4.00 4.15
CA SER A 11 0.20 -5.32 4.23
C SER A 11 1.62 -5.34 3.65
N GLY A 12 1.90 -4.53 2.65
CA GLY A 12 3.25 -4.36 2.11
C GLY A 12 4.18 -3.69 3.12
N ILE A 13 3.69 -2.69 3.85
CA ILE A 13 4.45 -2.06 4.94
C ILE A 13 4.82 -3.09 6.01
N PHE A 14 3.85 -3.89 6.47
CA PHE A 14 4.10 -4.94 7.46
C PHE A 14 5.12 -5.96 6.96
N ALA A 15 4.98 -6.40 5.71
CA ALA A 15 5.93 -7.34 5.10
C ALA A 15 7.34 -6.75 5.02
N TRP A 16 7.47 -5.44 4.80
CA TRP A 16 8.76 -4.77 4.71
C TRP A 16 9.46 -4.69 6.07
N ILE A 17 8.74 -4.21 7.08
CA ILE A 17 9.37 -3.90 8.39
C ILE A 17 9.40 -5.09 9.34
N ASN A 18 8.67 -6.18 9.06
CA ASN A 18 8.61 -7.36 9.92
C ASN A 18 9.24 -8.56 9.22
N ALA A 19 10.46 -8.92 9.65
CA ALA A 19 11.20 -10.05 9.07
C ALA A 19 10.49 -11.40 9.24
N ARG A 20 9.51 -11.50 10.15
CA ARG A 20 8.71 -12.71 10.38
C ARG A 20 7.43 -12.76 9.55
N ASP A 21 7.14 -11.70 8.79
CA ASP A 21 5.96 -11.68 7.94
C ASP A 21 6.11 -12.74 6.83
N PRO A 22 5.03 -13.51 6.53
CA PRO A 22 5.09 -14.55 5.48
C PRO A 22 5.47 -14.03 4.10
N HIS A 23 5.30 -12.73 3.86
CA HIS A 23 5.61 -12.09 2.58
C HIS A 23 6.87 -11.22 2.61
N HIS A 24 7.66 -11.33 3.69
CA HIS A 24 8.83 -10.47 3.88
C HIS A 24 9.82 -10.58 2.73
N ARG A 25 10.16 -11.79 2.34
CA ARG A 25 11.15 -12.02 1.28
C ARG A 25 10.68 -11.46 -0.06
N ALA A 26 9.43 -11.73 -0.41
CA ALA A 26 8.84 -11.21 -1.64
C ALA A 26 8.85 -9.67 -1.65
N MET A 27 8.49 -9.05 -0.52
CA MET A 27 8.51 -7.59 -0.39
C MET A 27 9.92 -7.03 -0.52
N MET A 28 10.92 -7.68 0.08
CA MET A 28 12.31 -7.20 0.05
C MET A 28 12.94 -7.26 -1.34
N GLY A 29 12.34 -8.00 -2.26
CA GLY A 29 12.75 -7.99 -3.66
C GLY A 29 12.40 -6.69 -4.38
N LEU A 30 11.37 -5.99 -3.95
CA LEU A 30 10.90 -4.77 -4.62
C LEU A 30 11.88 -3.59 -4.51
N PRO A 31 12.41 -3.24 -3.33
CA PRO A 31 13.37 -2.15 -3.22
C PRO A 31 14.66 -2.33 -4.03
N ARG A 32 14.96 -3.57 -4.44
CA ARG A 32 16.16 -3.90 -5.22
C ARG A 32 15.98 -3.70 -6.71
N ILE A 33 14.75 -3.49 -7.17
CA ILE A 33 14.47 -3.31 -8.60
C ILE A 33 14.97 -1.93 -9.02
N PRO A 34 15.86 -1.84 -10.03
CA PRO A 34 16.30 -0.55 -10.53
C PRO A 34 15.12 0.29 -11.05
N GLY A 35 15.08 1.56 -10.67
CA GLY A 35 14.00 2.46 -11.09
C GLY A 35 12.69 2.30 -10.33
N ILE A 36 12.65 1.48 -9.27
CA ILE A 36 11.43 1.30 -8.47
C ILE A 36 11.07 2.59 -7.72
N ARG A 37 9.76 2.87 -7.65
CA ARG A 37 9.19 3.91 -6.83
C ARG A 37 7.97 3.35 -6.12
N LEU A 38 7.96 3.41 -4.80
CA LEU A 38 6.85 2.94 -3.98
C LEU A 38 6.02 4.13 -3.54
N ILE A 39 4.75 4.11 -3.90
CA ILE A 39 3.81 5.20 -3.60
C ILE A 39 2.94 4.79 -2.42
N VAL A 40 2.96 5.58 -1.36
CA VAL A 40 2.15 5.39 -0.17
C VAL A 40 1.30 6.63 0.07
N THR A 41 0.11 6.46 0.65
CA THR A 41 -0.78 7.57 0.95
C THR A 41 -0.84 7.86 2.45
N ASP A 42 -1.31 9.05 2.80
CA ASP A 42 -1.61 9.43 4.19
C ASP A 42 -2.66 8.49 4.81
N TYR A 43 -3.64 8.02 4.05
CA TYR A 43 -4.65 7.06 4.55
C TYR A 43 -4.02 5.69 4.87
N ILE A 44 -3.07 5.23 4.07
CA ILE A 44 -2.33 4.00 4.35
C ILE A 44 -1.47 4.15 5.60
N ILE A 45 -0.83 5.30 5.77
CA ILE A 45 -0.03 5.57 6.98
C ILE A 45 -0.92 5.54 8.22
N ASP A 46 -2.09 6.18 8.16
CA ASP A 46 -3.06 6.16 9.25
C ASP A 46 -3.48 4.73 9.62
N GLU A 47 -3.85 3.93 8.63
CA GLU A 47 -4.24 2.54 8.83
C GLU A 47 -3.09 1.72 9.43
N ALA A 48 -1.86 1.88 8.93
CA ALA A 48 -0.71 1.13 9.41
C ALA A 48 -0.40 1.47 10.88
N VAL A 49 -0.38 2.75 11.24
CA VAL A 49 -0.12 3.19 12.62
C VAL A 49 -1.21 2.67 13.56
N THR A 50 -2.47 2.73 13.14
CA THR A 50 -3.60 2.21 13.92
C THR A 50 -3.44 0.71 14.17
N LEU A 51 -3.04 -0.06 13.15
CA LEU A 51 -2.82 -1.49 13.28
C LEU A 51 -1.60 -1.81 14.17
N PHE A 52 -0.53 -1.02 14.12
CA PHE A 52 0.61 -1.19 15.02
C PHE A 52 0.17 -1.08 16.48
N ILE A 53 -0.66 -0.07 16.80
CA ILE A 53 -1.20 0.12 18.14
C ILE A 53 -2.09 -1.06 18.53
N ALA A 54 -3.01 -1.46 17.64
CA ALA A 54 -3.95 -2.55 17.90
C ALA A 54 -3.25 -3.90 18.13
N ARG A 55 -2.12 -4.11 17.49
CA ARG A 55 -1.33 -5.36 17.60
C ARG A 55 -0.27 -5.31 18.71
N GLY A 56 -0.21 -4.22 19.49
CA GLY A 56 0.73 -4.08 20.59
C GLY A 56 2.18 -3.85 20.16
N ILE A 57 2.40 -3.31 18.97
CA ILE A 57 3.72 -2.99 18.43
C ILE A 57 3.81 -1.52 17.99
N PRO A 58 3.41 -0.55 18.86
CA PRO A 58 3.36 0.86 18.46
C PRO A 58 4.72 1.44 18.04
N HIS A 59 5.82 0.86 18.52
CA HIS A 59 7.18 1.29 18.19
C HIS A 59 7.51 1.11 16.70
N ARG A 60 6.78 0.27 15.97
CA ARG A 60 6.99 0.08 14.52
C ARG A 60 6.66 1.33 13.70
N ARG A 61 5.95 2.29 14.29
CA ARG A 61 5.73 3.59 13.64
C ARG A 61 7.03 4.33 13.32
N ASP A 62 8.07 4.11 14.11
CA ASP A 62 9.38 4.73 13.86
C ASP A 62 10.04 4.17 12.60
N ASP A 63 9.89 2.86 12.36
CA ASP A 63 10.35 2.22 11.12
C ASP A 63 9.60 2.78 9.92
N LEU A 64 8.28 2.92 10.03
CA LEU A 64 7.45 3.50 8.97
C LEU A 64 7.83 4.95 8.68
N LEU A 65 8.02 5.76 9.73
CA LEU A 65 8.44 7.14 9.60
C LEU A 65 9.77 7.25 8.85
N SER A 66 10.72 6.37 9.17
CA SER A 66 12.01 6.31 8.49
C SER A 66 11.85 5.99 7.00
N LEU A 67 11.00 5.03 6.65
CA LEU A 67 10.72 4.70 5.25
C LEU A 67 10.14 5.90 4.49
N VAL A 68 9.18 6.59 5.08
CA VAL A 68 8.49 7.71 4.42
C VAL A 68 9.41 8.93 4.28
N ARG A 69 10.21 9.23 5.30
CA ARG A 69 11.05 10.44 5.32
C ARG A 69 12.40 10.28 4.67
N HIS A 70 13.01 9.09 4.80
CA HIS A 70 14.43 8.92 4.46
C HIS A 70 14.68 7.98 3.29
N SER A 71 13.73 7.12 2.92
CA SER A 71 13.91 6.27 1.76
C SER A 71 13.76 7.07 0.47
N ARG A 72 14.72 6.91 -0.44
CA ARG A 72 14.70 7.59 -1.73
C ARG A 72 13.68 7.01 -2.69
N ILE A 73 13.20 5.80 -2.43
CA ILE A 73 12.28 5.10 -3.33
C ILE A 73 10.82 5.20 -2.88
N VAL A 74 10.55 5.71 -1.68
CA VAL A 74 9.20 5.88 -1.16
C VAL A 74 8.74 7.32 -1.36
N SER A 75 7.57 7.49 -1.95
CA SER A 75 6.94 8.81 -2.14
C SER A 75 5.58 8.83 -1.46
N LEU A 76 5.35 9.85 -0.64
CA LEU A 76 4.06 10.09 0.01
C LEU A 76 3.16 10.86 -0.95
N GLU A 77 1.99 10.29 -1.23
CA GLU A 77 0.93 10.92 -2.01
C GLU A 77 -0.23 11.26 -1.10
N TRP A 78 -0.57 12.53 -0.98
CA TRP A 78 -1.69 12.97 -0.16
C TRP A 78 -3.01 12.73 -0.86
N VAL A 79 -3.97 12.14 -0.14
CA VAL A 79 -5.34 12.01 -0.62
C VAL A 79 -6.02 13.38 -0.44
N GLY A 80 -6.18 14.09 -1.53
CA GLY A 80 -6.86 15.37 -1.51
C GLY A 80 -8.38 15.21 -1.63
N GLU A 81 -9.08 16.32 -1.67
CA GLU A 81 -10.55 16.35 -1.73
C GLU A 81 -11.09 15.59 -2.96
N ALA A 82 -10.52 15.82 -4.14
CA ALA A 82 -10.98 15.18 -5.35
C ALA A 82 -10.88 13.65 -5.27
N VAL A 83 -9.77 13.14 -4.76
CA VAL A 83 -9.56 11.69 -4.58
C VAL A 83 -10.49 11.14 -3.51
N PHE A 84 -10.74 11.89 -2.45
CA PHE A 84 -11.70 11.51 -1.41
C PHE A 84 -13.07 11.22 -2.02
N TRP A 85 -13.58 12.10 -2.88
CA TRP A 85 -14.90 11.90 -3.52
C TRP A 85 -14.88 10.80 -4.58
N GLN A 86 -13.76 10.60 -5.27
CA GLN A 86 -13.59 9.44 -6.14
C GLN A 86 -13.65 8.13 -5.36
N ALA A 87 -13.08 8.10 -4.15
CA ALA A 87 -13.14 6.93 -3.28
C ALA A 87 -14.61 6.63 -2.89
N TRP A 88 -15.43 7.64 -2.63
CA TRP A 88 -16.86 7.46 -2.40
C TRP A 88 -17.57 6.83 -3.60
N ASP A 89 -17.19 7.21 -4.83
CA ASP A 89 -17.76 6.60 -6.04
C ASP A 89 -17.37 5.12 -6.15
N TRP A 90 -16.14 4.75 -5.81
CA TRP A 90 -15.72 3.36 -5.73
C TRP A 90 -16.55 2.59 -4.70
N LEU A 91 -16.74 3.16 -3.53
CA LEU A 91 -17.51 2.54 -2.44
C LEU A 91 -18.96 2.29 -2.87
N LYS A 92 -19.58 3.25 -3.54
CA LYS A 92 -20.95 3.13 -4.02
C LYS A 92 -21.08 2.12 -5.16
N ARG A 93 -20.14 2.15 -6.11
CA ARG A 93 -20.18 1.26 -7.29
C ARG A 93 -19.92 -0.20 -6.93
N PHE A 94 -19.12 -0.45 -5.91
CA PHE A 94 -18.79 -1.79 -5.43
C PHE A 94 -19.36 -2.06 -4.04
N ASP A 95 -20.61 -1.68 -3.82
CA ASP A 95 -21.27 -1.83 -2.53
C ASP A 95 -21.52 -3.30 -2.13
N ASP A 96 -21.41 -4.22 -3.09
CA ASP A 96 -21.44 -5.67 -2.87
C ASP A 96 -20.08 -6.24 -2.42
N GLN A 97 -19.02 -5.41 -2.38
CA GLN A 97 -17.67 -5.81 -1.98
C GLN A 97 -17.34 -5.25 -0.60
N PRO A 98 -16.61 -6.01 0.24
CA PRO A 98 -16.24 -5.55 1.57
C PRO A 98 -15.00 -4.62 1.52
N PHE A 99 -14.95 -3.68 0.59
CA PHE A 99 -13.88 -2.70 0.51
C PHE A 99 -14.00 -1.71 1.66
N SER A 100 -12.88 -1.46 2.36
CA SER A 100 -12.80 -0.35 3.29
C SER A 100 -12.73 0.98 2.53
N PHE A 101 -12.99 2.08 3.22
CA PHE A 101 -12.81 3.39 2.61
C PHE A 101 -11.33 3.62 2.24
N THR A 102 -10.42 3.16 3.08
CA THR A 102 -8.98 3.21 2.78
C THR A 102 -8.66 2.45 1.49
N ASP A 103 -9.22 1.25 1.30
CA ASP A 103 -9.08 0.52 0.03
C ASP A 103 -9.51 1.37 -1.15
N CYS A 104 -10.68 2.00 -1.04
CA CYS A 104 -11.22 2.84 -2.11
C CYS A 104 -10.35 4.07 -2.40
N THR A 105 -9.75 4.68 -1.37
CA THR A 105 -8.78 5.77 -1.59
C THR A 105 -7.55 5.27 -2.34
N SER A 106 -7.07 4.08 -2.01
CA SER A 106 -5.95 3.45 -2.71
C SER A 106 -6.27 3.21 -4.18
N PHE A 107 -7.44 2.64 -4.47
CA PHE A 107 -7.87 2.39 -5.85
C PHE A 107 -7.99 3.68 -6.66
N ALA A 108 -8.51 4.75 -6.07
CA ALA A 108 -8.64 6.04 -6.73
C ALA A 108 -7.26 6.65 -7.04
N VAL A 109 -6.34 6.58 -6.10
CA VAL A 109 -4.95 7.07 -6.31
C VAL A 109 -4.27 6.27 -7.40
N MET A 110 -4.38 4.94 -7.37
CA MET A 110 -3.77 4.08 -8.38
C MET A 110 -4.31 4.39 -9.77
N LYS A 111 -5.61 4.58 -9.90
CA LYS A 111 -6.23 4.95 -11.17
C LYS A 111 -5.70 6.28 -11.69
N ASN A 112 -5.67 7.30 -10.84
CA ASN A 112 -5.23 8.64 -11.24
C ASN A 112 -3.76 8.68 -11.65
N LEU A 113 -2.91 7.92 -10.96
CA LEU A 113 -1.48 7.85 -11.24
C LEU A 113 -1.12 6.78 -12.28
N ARG A 114 -2.09 6.02 -12.77
CA ARG A 114 -1.90 4.93 -13.72
C ARG A 114 -0.96 3.86 -13.19
N ILE A 115 -1.10 3.54 -11.91
CA ILE A 115 -0.37 2.46 -11.26
C ILE A 115 -1.25 1.21 -11.30
N VAL A 116 -0.70 0.08 -11.74
CA VAL A 116 -1.45 -1.17 -11.88
C VAL A 116 -1.00 -2.24 -10.90
N GLU A 117 0.17 -2.10 -10.31
CA GLU A 117 0.74 -3.06 -9.35
C GLU A 117 0.73 -2.51 -7.94
N ALA A 118 0.45 -3.37 -6.96
CA ALA A 118 0.46 -3.00 -5.55
C ALA A 118 1.27 -4.00 -4.73
N ALA A 119 2.09 -3.50 -3.82
CA ALA A 119 2.76 -4.29 -2.80
C ALA A 119 1.75 -4.58 -1.69
N THR A 120 0.96 -5.62 -1.88
CA THR A 120 -0.14 -6.03 -1.02
C THR A 120 -0.38 -7.53 -1.15
N ASN A 121 -0.87 -8.14 -0.06
CA ASN A 121 -1.40 -9.50 -0.07
C ASN A 121 -2.93 -9.53 -0.08
N ASP A 122 -3.58 -8.37 -0.19
CA ASP A 122 -5.04 -8.25 -0.13
C ASP A 122 -5.66 -8.55 -1.49
N ALA A 123 -6.50 -9.59 -1.54
CA ALA A 123 -7.21 -10.00 -2.75
C ALA A 123 -8.19 -8.93 -3.27
N HIS A 124 -8.60 -7.98 -2.44
CA HIS A 124 -9.49 -6.88 -2.86
C HIS A 124 -8.88 -6.06 -4.00
N PHE A 125 -7.55 -5.93 -4.03
CA PHE A 125 -6.88 -5.22 -5.12
C PHE A 125 -7.09 -5.91 -6.47
N ARG A 126 -7.10 -7.25 -6.49
CA ARG A 126 -7.39 -8.01 -7.71
C ARG A 126 -8.82 -7.79 -8.18
N VAL A 127 -9.78 -7.81 -7.24
CA VAL A 127 -11.19 -7.55 -7.54
C VAL A 127 -11.38 -6.16 -8.14
N ALA A 128 -10.61 -5.18 -7.65
CA ALA A 128 -10.64 -3.80 -8.17
C ALA A 128 -9.93 -3.64 -9.53
N GLY A 129 -9.24 -4.68 -10.03
CA GLY A 129 -8.58 -4.65 -11.34
C GLY A 129 -7.08 -4.41 -11.29
N TYR A 130 -6.45 -4.56 -10.12
CA TYR A 130 -5.01 -4.33 -9.93
C TYR A 130 -4.27 -5.64 -9.64
N PHE A 131 -2.93 -5.62 -9.72
CA PHE A 131 -2.09 -6.79 -9.48
C PHE A 131 -1.49 -6.76 -8.07
N PRO A 132 -1.97 -7.62 -7.15
CA PRO A 132 -1.35 -7.76 -5.82
C PRO A 132 -0.08 -8.61 -5.94
N LEU A 133 1.07 -8.01 -5.62
CA LEU A 133 2.37 -8.64 -5.81
C LEU A 133 2.76 -9.62 -4.70
N LEU A 134 2.07 -9.60 -3.55
CA LEU A 134 2.42 -10.38 -2.36
C LEU A 134 1.38 -11.45 -2.02
N THR A 135 0.71 -12.02 -3.03
CA THR A 135 -0.37 -12.99 -2.79
C THR A 135 0.12 -14.40 -2.48
N VAL A 136 1.39 -14.69 -2.75
CA VAL A 136 2.00 -15.99 -2.49
C VAL A 136 2.97 -15.84 -1.33
N PRO A 137 2.73 -16.55 -0.19
CA PRO A 137 3.66 -16.50 0.94
C PRO A 137 5.05 -17.05 0.56
N ASP A 138 6.07 -16.63 1.30
CA ASP A 138 7.43 -17.17 1.18
C ASP A 138 7.43 -18.68 1.50
N PRO A 139 8.23 -19.46 0.78
CA PRO A 139 8.34 -20.91 1.06
C PRO A 139 8.95 -21.21 2.42
#